data_c39af2874561c7616e1b9675371ef495
#
_entry.id   c39af2874561c7616e1b9675371ef495
#
_cell.length_a   1.000
_cell.length_b   1.000
_cell.length_c   1.000
_cell.angle_alpha   90.00
_cell.angle_beta   90.00
_cell.angle_gamma   90.00
#
_symmetry.space_group_name_H-M   'P 1'
#
loop_
_entity.id
_entity.type
_entity.pdbx_description
1 polymer ?
#
loop_
_entity_poly.entity_id
_entity_poly.type
_entity_poly.pdbx_seq_one_letter_code
_entity_poly.pdbx_strand_id
1 'polypeptide(L)'
;IGAIALQWHTQVKYVTELPILYVYGLFTIAERPFLRLDEEQRKIVTEELSAAVRQVDADSRRDNESASAALAKQGIEWLSPSAEESSEWFAMAGNANEQLIREDYVSESLYQEMLQHLEQYRSENGDR
;
A
#
# COMPACT_ATOMS: atom_id res chain seq x y z
N ILE A 1 0.34 6.45 9.81
CA ILE A 1 0.69 7.88 9.79
C ILE A 1 -0.41 8.73 9.13
N GLY A 2 -1.03 8.25 8.02
CA GLY A 2 -2.06 8.99 7.27
C GLY A 2 -3.23 9.45 8.14
N ALA A 3 -3.72 8.62 9.05
CA ALA A 3 -4.80 8.96 9.96
C ALA A 3 -4.46 10.14 10.89
N ILE A 4 -3.20 10.30 11.26
CA ILE A 4 -2.72 11.44 12.05
C ILE A 4 -2.59 12.68 11.16
N ALA A 5 -1.92 12.56 10.03
CA ALA A 5 -1.68 13.67 9.11
C ALA A 5 -2.97 14.30 8.59
N LEU A 6 -4.01 13.48 8.34
CA LEU A 6 -5.33 13.92 7.89
C LEU A 6 -6.33 14.14 9.04
N GLN A 7 -5.89 14.05 10.29
CA GLN A 7 -6.69 14.22 11.49
C GLN A 7 -7.92 13.29 11.63
N TRP A 8 -7.95 12.17 10.91
CA TRP A 8 -9.05 11.20 10.97
C TRP A 8 -9.21 10.61 12.37
N HIS A 9 -8.11 10.45 13.11
CA HIS A 9 -8.09 9.94 14.49
C HIS A 9 -8.97 10.76 15.45
N THR A 10 -9.30 12.00 15.13
CA THR A 10 -10.20 12.82 15.96
C THR A 10 -11.68 12.46 15.78
N GLN A 11 -12.01 11.71 14.74
CA GLN A 11 -13.38 11.36 14.36
C GLN A 11 -13.71 9.88 14.55
N VAL A 12 -12.71 9.04 14.85
CA VAL A 12 -12.88 7.59 15.00
C VAL A 12 -12.48 7.14 16.40
N LYS A 13 -13.10 6.07 16.88
CA LYS A 13 -12.78 5.43 18.16
C LYS A 13 -12.15 4.06 17.99
N TYR A 14 -12.42 3.42 16.87
CA TYR A 14 -12.02 2.04 16.60
C TYR A 14 -11.25 1.97 15.30
N VAL A 15 -10.25 1.09 15.27
CA VAL A 15 -9.48 0.73 14.06
C VAL A 15 -9.45 -0.79 13.96
N THR A 16 -9.89 -1.32 12.84
CA THR A 16 -9.83 -2.76 12.58
C THR A 16 -8.45 -3.14 12.04
N GLU A 17 -7.79 -4.10 12.69
CA GLU A 17 -6.49 -4.64 12.28
C GLU A 17 -6.68 -5.68 11.16
N LEU A 18 -7.09 -5.22 9.99
CA LEU A 18 -7.23 -6.07 8.82
C LEU A 18 -6.60 -5.37 7.60
N PRO A 19 -5.51 -5.91 7.05
CA PRO A 19 -4.84 -5.31 5.88
C PRO A 19 -5.60 -5.69 4.60
N ILE A 20 -6.65 -4.93 4.29
CA ILE A 20 -7.49 -5.14 3.09
C ILE A 20 -7.06 -4.33 1.87
N LEU A 21 -6.18 -3.35 2.06
CA LEU A 21 -5.74 -2.44 1.00
C LEU A 21 -4.27 -2.07 1.21
N TYR A 22 -3.51 -2.16 0.13
CA TYR A 22 -2.17 -1.58 0.08
C TYR A 22 -2.20 -0.23 -0.64
N VAL A 23 -1.82 0.82 0.05
CA VAL A 23 -1.72 2.17 -0.51
C VAL A 23 -0.27 2.48 -0.86
N TYR A 24 -0.02 2.83 -2.11
CA TYR A 24 1.31 3.20 -2.59
C TYR A 24 1.29 4.55 -3.29
N GLY A 25 2.43 5.23 -3.26
CA GLY A 25 2.67 6.44 -4.02
C GLY A 25 3.56 6.16 -5.22
N LEU A 26 3.30 6.83 -6.32
CA LEU A 26 4.16 6.80 -7.51
C LEU A 26 4.87 8.13 -7.64
N PHE A 27 6.18 8.09 -7.77
CA PHE A 27 6.95 9.24 -8.20
C PHE A 27 7.17 9.14 -9.71
N THR A 28 6.70 10.14 -10.43
CA THR A 28 6.79 10.17 -11.90
C THR A 28 7.53 11.40 -12.38
N ILE A 29 8.30 11.25 -13.44
CA ILE A 29 8.97 12.34 -14.14
C ILE A 29 8.37 12.44 -15.53
N ALA A 30 8.04 13.66 -15.97
CA ALA A 30 7.58 13.85 -17.34
C ALA A 30 8.69 13.46 -18.33
N GLU A 31 8.35 12.62 -19.30
CA GLU A 31 9.32 12.05 -20.25
C GLU A 31 10.08 13.12 -21.05
N ARG A 32 9.34 14.11 -21.57
CA ARG A 32 9.93 15.14 -22.44
C ARG A 32 11.07 15.95 -21.81
N PRO A 33 10.97 16.48 -20.57
CA PRO A 33 12.10 17.12 -19.90
C PRO A 33 13.21 16.13 -19.51
N PHE A 34 12.86 14.89 -19.13
CA PHE A 34 13.84 13.87 -18.75
C PHE A 34 14.73 13.46 -19.95
N LEU A 35 14.16 13.33 -21.14
CA LEU A 35 14.91 13.02 -22.37
C LEU A 35 15.80 14.16 -22.85
N ARG A 36 15.67 15.39 -22.35
CA ARG A 36 16.59 16.50 -22.64
C ARG A 36 17.89 16.45 -21.85
N LEU A 37 17.91 15.67 -20.77
CA LEU A 37 19.11 15.41 -20.00
C LEU A 37 20.04 14.49 -20.80
N ASP A 38 21.33 14.66 -20.66
CA ASP A 38 22.30 13.69 -21.16
C ASP A 38 22.25 12.38 -20.35
N GLU A 39 22.99 11.37 -20.80
CA GLU A 39 22.94 10.03 -20.21
C GLU A 39 23.43 10.04 -18.75
N GLU A 40 24.50 10.80 -18.45
CA GLU A 40 25.06 10.91 -17.10
C GLU A 40 24.06 11.60 -16.16
N GLN A 41 23.46 12.70 -16.59
CA GLN A 41 22.44 13.41 -15.83
C GLN A 41 21.20 12.53 -15.56
N ARG A 42 20.73 11.77 -16.57
CA ARG A 42 19.60 10.84 -16.37
C ARG A 42 19.92 9.77 -15.34
N LYS A 43 21.14 9.23 -15.38
CA LYS A 43 21.61 8.25 -14.41
C LYS A 43 21.62 8.84 -12.99
N ILE A 44 22.21 10.02 -12.81
CA ILE A 44 22.24 10.70 -11.50
C ILE A 44 20.83 10.92 -10.98
N VAL A 45 19.93 11.48 -11.79
CA VAL A 45 18.53 11.73 -11.39
C VAL A 45 17.83 10.43 -10.97
N THR A 46 18.01 9.36 -11.73
CA THR A 46 17.38 8.07 -11.44
C THR A 46 17.93 7.46 -10.14
N GLU A 47 19.25 7.50 -9.94
CA GLU A 47 19.90 6.94 -8.75
C GLU A 47 19.51 7.71 -7.48
N GLU A 48 19.57 9.03 -7.51
CA GLU A 48 19.24 9.89 -6.36
C GLU A 48 17.75 9.79 -5.99
N LEU A 49 16.86 9.83 -6.97
CA LEU A 49 15.43 9.69 -6.71
C LEU A 49 15.09 8.29 -6.20
N SER A 50 15.71 7.25 -6.76
CA SER A 50 15.52 5.88 -6.27
C SER A 50 16.03 5.71 -4.83
N ALA A 51 17.14 6.35 -4.48
CA ALA A 51 17.64 6.37 -3.10
C ALA A 51 16.69 7.11 -2.16
N ALA A 52 16.18 8.27 -2.56
CA ALA A 52 15.23 9.06 -1.80
C ALA A 52 13.91 8.29 -1.55
N VAL A 53 13.37 7.64 -2.58
CA VAL A 53 12.13 6.85 -2.45
C VAL A 53 12.34 5.66 -1.50
N ARG A 54 13.46 4.94 -1.58
CA ARG A 54 13.78 3.86 -0.62
C ARG A 54 13.88 4.38 0.82
N GLN A 55 14.46 5.56 1.01
CA GLN A 55 14.54 6.17 2.33
C GLN A 55 13.15 6.53 2.87
N VAL A 56 12.29 7.14 2.04
CA VAL A 56 10.90 7.46 2.40
C VAL A 56 10.12 6.19 2.76
N ASP A 57 10.28 5.09 2.03
CA ASP A 57 9.61 3.81 2.36
C ASP A 57 10.06 3.28 3.74
N ALA A 58 11.37 3.29 4.00
CA ALA A 58 11.92 2.85 5.29
C ALA A 58 11.44 3.73 6.46
N ASP A 59 11.41 5.05 6.26
CA ASP A 59 10.94 6.00 7.26
C ASP A 59 9.44 5.84 7.51
N SER A 60 8.63 5.67 6.45
CA SER A 60 7.18 5.48 6.55
C SER A 60 6.81 4.23 7.36
N ARG A 61 7.58 3.14 7.25
CA ARG A 61 7.36 1.93 8.06
C ARG A 61 7.55 2.20 9.55
N ARG A 62 8.65 2.87 9.93
CA ARG A 62 8.93 3.25 11.34
C ARG A 62 7.90 4.24 11.87
N ASP A 63 7.52 5.19 11.04
CA ASP A 63 6.52 6.20 11.40
C ASP A 63 5.13 5.58 11.60
N ASN A 64 4.76 4.55 10.83
CA ASN A 64 3.50 3.83 11.01
C ASN A 64 3.46 3.08 12.35
N GLU A 65 4.56 2.43 12.75
CA GLU A 65 4.66 1.78 14.07
C GLU A 65 4.50 2.80 15.21
N SER A 66 5.20 3.93 15.10
CA SER A 66 5.13 5.02 16.07
C SER A 66 3.73 5.65 16.11
N ALA A 67 3.10 5.82 14.95
CA ALA A 67 1.74 6.37 14.84
C ALA A 67 0.70 5.44 15.48
N SER A 68 0.79 4.12 15.28
CA SER A 68 -0.10 3.14 15.91
C SER A 68 -0.01 3.23 17.44
N ALA A 69 1.19 3.29 17.99
CA ALA A 69 1.39 3.46 19.43
C ALA A 69 0.85 4.80 19.97
N ALA A 70 0.98 5.88 19.20
CA ALA A 70 0.44 7.18 19.58
C ALA A 70 -1.10 7.20 19.56
N LEU A 71 -1.73 6.59 18.56
CA LEU A 71 -3.18 6.49 18.44
C LEU A 71 -3.79 5.67 19.59
N ALA A 72 -3.16 4.56 19.96
CA ALA A 72 -3.59 3.76 21.11
C ALA A 72 -3.56 4.58 22.42
N LYS A 73 -2.51 5.39 22.63
CA LYS A 73 -2.41 6.29 23.80
C LYS A 73 -3.49 7.38 23.81
N GLN A 74 -4.05 7.73 22.67
CA GLN A 74 -5.16 8.70 22.55
C GLN A 74 -6.53 8.06 22.76
N GLY A 75 -6.59 6.77 23.09
CA GLY A 75 -7.83 6.06 23.39
C GLY A 75 -8.52 5.44 22.17
N ILE A 76 -7.82 5.32 21.05
CA ILE A 76 -8.30 4.54 19.92
C ILE A 76 -8.12 3.05 20.24
N GLU A 77 -9.20 2.30 20.11
CA GLU A 77 -9.24 0.87 20.35
C GLU A 77 -8.99 0.10 19.07
N TRP A 78 -8.09 -0.89 19.15
CA TRP A 78 -7.76 -1.76 18.03
C TRP A 78 -8.61 -3.02 18.12
N LEU A 79 -9.31 -3.32 17.02
CA LEU A 79 -10.18 -4.50 16.90
C LEU A 79 -9.48 -5.51 16.01
N SER A 80 -9.17 -6.66 16.58
CA SER A 80 -8.60 -7.79 15.81
C SER A 80 -9.72 -8.75 15.42
N PRO A 81 -10.14 -8.81 14.14
CA PRO A 81 -11.18 -9.71 13.70
C PRO A 81 -10.78 -11.18 13.89
N SER A 82 -11.76 -12.03 14.14
CA SER A 82 -11.56 -13.47 14.10
C SER A 82 -11.17 -13.94 12.70
N ALA A 83 -10.70 -15.18 12.58
CA ALA A 83 -10.38 -15.77 11.27
C ALA A 83 -11.63 -15.85 10.36
N GLU A 84 -12.80 -16.11 10.92
CA GLU A 84 -14.07 -16.17 10.20
C GLU A 84 -14.47 -14.78 9.66
N GLU A 85 -14.47 -13.76 10.50
CA GLU A 85 -14.73 -12.37 10.11
C GLU A 85 -13.73 -11.88 9.07
N SER A 86 -12.44 -12.20 9.23
CA SER A 86 -11.40 -11.84 8.24
C SER A 86 -11.66 -12.49 6.89
N SER A 87 -12.10 -13.76 6.87
CA SER A 87 -12.46 -14.49 5.65
C SER A 87 -13.64 -13.82 4.93
N GLU A 88 -14.66 -13.38 5.66
CA GLU A 88 -15.80 -12.65 5.08
C GLU A 88 -15.37 -11.31 4.44
N TRP A 89 -14.47 -10.56 5.10
CA TRP A 89 -13.92 -9.33 4.55
C TRP A 89 -13.14 -9.57 3.26
N PHE A 90 -12.29 -10.61 3.23
CA PHE A 90 -11.54 -10.94 2.01
C PHE A 90 -12.45 -11.45 0.89
N ALA A 91 -13.51 -12.18 1.20
CA ALA A 91 -14.49 -12.59 0.21
C ALA A 91 -15.22 -11.37 -0.41
N MET A 92 -15.61 -10.40 0.42
CA MET A 92 -16.20 -9.14 -0.09
C MET A 92 -15.22 -8.36 -0.96
N ALA A 93 -13.96 -8.25 -0.57
CA ALA A 93 -12.93 -7.60 -1.36
C ALA A 93 -12.71 -8.31 -2.71
N GLY A 94 -12.70 -9.64 -2.73
CA GLY A 94 -12.62 -10.46 -3.94
C GLY A 94 -13.79 -10.17 -4.90
N ASN A 95 -15.01 -10.15 -4.39
CA ASN A 95 -16.19 -9.83 -5.18
C ASN A 95 -16.15 -8.40 -5.77
N ALA A 96 -15.63 -7.44 -5.00
CA ALA A 96 -15.44 -6.07 -5.49
C ALA A 96 -14.42 -6.01 -6.63
N ASN A 97 -13.31 -6.74 -6.52
CA ASN A 97 -12.31 -6.82 -7.58
C ASN A 97 -12.89 -7.44 -8.87
N GLU A 98 -13.68 -8.51 -8.76
CA GLU A 98 -14.37 -9.09 -9.91
C GLU A 98 -15.35 -8.12 -10.56
N GLN A 99 -16.03 -7.29 -9.78
CA GLN A 99 -16.90 -6.27 -10.32
C GLN A 99 -16.11 -5.21 -11.09
N LEU A 100 -14.98 -4.72 -10.56
CA LEU A 100 -14.13 -3.75 -11.23
C LEU A 100 -13.57 -4.28 -12.55
N ILE A 101 -13.27 -5.58 -12.63
CA ILE A 101 -12.85 -6.24 -13.87
C ILE A 101 -14.01 -6.29 -14.87
N ARG A 102 -15.20 -6.71 -14.46
CA ARG A 102 -16.40 -6.74 -15.33
C ARG A 102 -16.78 -5.37 -15.89
N GLU A 103 -16.53 -4.32 -15.11
CA GLU A 103 -16.79 -2.92 -15.51
C GLU A 103 -15.62 -2.27 -16.26
N ASP A 104 -14.57 -3.03 -16.59
CA ASP A 104 -13.39 -2.59 -17.33
C ASP A 104 -12.55 -1.48 -16.65
N TYR A 105 -12.68 -1.33 -15.31
CA TYR A 105 -11.82 -0.44 -14.52
C TYR A 105 -10.43 -1.04 -14.28
N VAL A 106 -10.33 -2.36 -14.28
CA VAL A 106 -9.08 -3.11 -14.06
C VAL A 106 -8.92 -4.14 -15.17
N SER A 107 -7.75 -4.18 -15.81
CA SER A 107 -7.43 -5.19 -16.81
C SER A 107 -7.40 -6.59 -16.17
N GLU A 108 -8.20 -7.51 -16.70
CA GLU A 108 -8.22 -8.90 -16.24
C GLU A 108 -6.85 -9.56 -16.36
N SER A 109 -6.13 -9.33 -17.45
CA SER A 109 -4.79 -9.89 -17.65
C SER A 109 -3.79 -9.41 -16.60
N LEU A 110 -3.82 -8.12 -16.28
CA LEU A 110 -2.96 -7.54 -15.24
C LEU A 110 -3.32 -8.09 -13.84
N TYR A 111 -4.60 -8.26 -13.56
CA TYR A 111 -5.06 -8.84 -12.31
C TYR A 111 -4.60 -10.30 -12.15
N GLN A 112 -4.71 -11.10 -13.20
CA GLN A 112 -4.24 -12.48 -13.19
C GLN A 112 -2.73 -12.59 -13.03
N GLU A 113 -1.96 -11.73 -13.69
CA GLU A 113 -0.50 -11.66 -13.53
C GLU A 113 -0.11 -11.30 -12.09
N MET A 114 -0.80 -10.33 -11.48
CA MET A 114 -0.60 -9.97 -10.08
C MET A 114 -0.89 -11.15 -9.13
N LEU A 115 -1.97 -11.91 -9.36
CA LEU A 115 -2.30 -13.10 -8.56
C LEU A 115 -1.24 -14.19 -8.67
N GLN A 116 -0.69 -14.43 -9.88
CA GLN A 116 0.40 -15.38 -10.09
C GLN A 116 1.66 -15.00 -9.31
N HIS A 117 2.06 -13.72 -9.37
CA HIS A 117 3.19 -13.22 -8.58
C HIS A 117 2.96 -13.33 -7.08
N LEU A 118 1.74 -13.08 -6.61
CA LEU A 118 1.37 -13.22 -5.20
C LEU A 118 1.46 -14.67 -4.74
N GLU A 119 0.97 -15.61 -5.54
CA GLU A 119 1.03 -17.05 -5.25
C GLU A 119 2.50 -17.53 -5.21
N GLN A 120 3.31 -17.12 -6.17
CA GLN A 120 4.74 -17.41 -6.19
C GLN A 120 5.42 -16.87 -4.92
N TYR A 121 5.18 -15.62 -4.57
CA TYR A 121 5.75 -14.99 -3.37
C TYR A 121 5.39 -15.75 -2.10
N ARG A 122 4.12 -16.15 -1.94
CA ARG A 122 3.64 -16.92 -0.78
C ARG A 122 4.27 -18.31 -0.71
N SER A 123 4.45 -18.96 -1.85
CA SER A 123 5.11 -20.27 -1.91
C SER A 123 6.57 -20.23 -1.47
N GLU A 124 7.27 -19.12 -1.75
CA GLU A 124 8.69 -18.93 -1.42
C GLU A 124 8.91 -18.41 0.02
N ASN A 125 7.96 -17.64 0.57
CA ASN A 125 8.15 -16.91 1.84
C ASN A 125 7.21 -17.37 2.96
N GLY A 126 6.29 -18.28 2.67
CA GLY A 126 5.21 -18.68 3.57
C GLY A 126 4.09 -17.64 3.63
N ASP A 127 2.91 -18.09 4.05
CA ASP A 127 1.72 -17.25 4.21
C ASP A 127 1.91 -16.36 5.46
N ARG A 128 2.33 -15.12 5.27
CA ARG A 128 2.46 -14.12 6.34
C ARG A 128 1.39 -13.07 6.21
#